data_cb95ee19d29320abd598a289a4fc4372
#
_entry.id   cb95ee19d29320abd598a289a4fc4372
#
_cell.length_a   1.000
_cell.length_b   1.000
_cell.length_c   1.000
_cell.angle_alpha   90.00
_cell.angle_beta   90.00
_cell.angle_gamma   90.00
#
_symmetry.space_group_name_H-M   'P 1'
#
loop_
_entity.id
_entity.type
_entity.pdbx_description
1 polymer ?
#
loop_
_entity_poly.entity_id
_entity_poly.type
_entity_poly.pdbx_seq_one_letter_code
_entity_poly.pdbx_strand_id
1 'polypeptide(L)'
;MAAGETYEEFVEKFKPKKTTDDCYTPPSVYAVIRDWACKEYCIDPAKIVRPFYPGGNYENFDYLEGAVVLDNPPFSILSKICGFYLDRGIPFFLFAPSLTAFSGRANTMRMNHIICDCDIEYENGAIVRTSFVTSYGGDIVAQTESRLTKLVNDEVELLRRAKTVQLPKYTYPDHIVTAALLQRYSRYGVDFKVHKKDCTPIYALDAQRSTGKSIFGGGLLLSDCAAAERAAAERAAATKWELSARERAIVEYLNSHEI
;
A
#
# COMPACT_ATOMS: atom_id res chain seq x y z
N MET A 1 10.45 -7.79 29.52
CA MET A 1 11.21 -7.19 28.39
C MET A 1 11.96 -8.31 27.70
N ALA A 2 11.82 -8.45 26.38
CA ALA A 2 12.66 -9.37 25.62
C ALA A 2 14.10 -8.84 25.61
N ALA A 3 15.10 -9.74 25.63
CA ALA A 3 16.50 -9.36 25.66
C ALA A 3 16.85 -8.54 24.41
N GLY A 4 17.20 -7.26 24.59
CA GLY A 4 17.57 -6.32 23.52
C GLY A 4 16.54 -5.23 23.19
N GLU A 5 15.43 -5.17 23.88
CA GLU A 5 14.40 -4.15 23.69
C GLU A 5 14.68 -2.93 24.57
N THR A 6 14.71 -1.74 23.98
CA THR A 6 14.86 -0.49 24.73
C THR A 6 13.58 -0.12 25.46
N TYR A 7 13.69 0.69 26.54
CA TYR A 7 12.51 1.20 27.27
C TYR A 7 11.57 2.02 26.35
N GLU A 8 12.12 2.74 25.39
CA GLU A 8 11.36 3.52 24.42
C GLU A 8 10.55 2.61 23.46
N GLU A 9 11.15 1.53 22.96
CA GLU A 9 10.44 0.53 22.13
C GLU A 9 9.36 -0.22 22.94
N PHE A 10 9.60 -0.45 24.22
CA PHE A 10 8.60 -1.03 25.13
C PHE A 10 7.43 -0.07 25.33
N VAL A 11 7.67 1.21 25.58
CA VAL A 11 6.63 2.25 25.76
C VAL A 11 5.84 2.48 24.46
N GLU A 12 6.47 2.39 23.29
CA GLU A 12 5.83 2.51 21.99
C GLU A 12 4.73 1.44 21.77
N LYS A 13 4.90 0.23 22.34
CA LYS A 13 3.90 -0.84 22.27
C LYS A 13 2.62 -0.54 23.06
N PHE A 14 2.69 0.35 24.04
CA PHE A 14 1.53 0.76 24.87
C PHE A 14 0.88 2.04 24.38
N LYS A 15 1.42 2.71 23.36
CA LYS A 15 0.69 3.80 22.71
C LYS A 15 -0.60 3.24 22.11
N PRO A 16 -1.75 3.92 22.27
CA PRO A 16 -3.00 3.49 21.66
C PRO A 16 -2.76 3.24 20.17
N LYS A 17 -2.92 2.01 19.73
CA LYS A 17 -2.87 1.71 18.29
C LYS A 17 -4.02 2.46 17.66
N LYS A 18 -3.72 3.32 16.66
CA LYS A 18 -4.75 3.94 15.84
C LYS A 18 -5.65 2.84 15.29
N THR A 19 -6.93 2.95 15.55
CA THR A 19 -7.94 1.99 15.07
C THR A 19 -8.30 2.31 13.62
N THR A 20 -9.07 1.44 12.95
CA THR A 20 -9.65 1.75 11.63
C THR A 20 -10.63 2.93 11.68
N ASP A 21 -11.05 3.35 12.87
CA ASP A 21 -11.90 4.52 13.07
C ASP A 21 -11.11 5.84 13.07
N ASP A 22 -9.77 5.77 13.22
CA ASP A 22 -8.84 6.92 13.13
C ASP A 22 -8.16 7.01 11.75
N CYS A 23 -8.77 6.45 10.72
CA CYS A 23 -8.18 6.32 9.40
C CYS A 23 -8.33 7.60 8.57
N TYR A 24 -7.26 8.36 8.43
CA TYR A 24 -7.22 9.45 7.45
C TYR A 24 -6.95 8.91 6.06
N THR A 25 -7.85 9.26 5.14
CA THR A 25 -7.66 8.98 3.72
C THR A 25 -6.52 9.85 3.18
N PRO A 26 -5.54 9.31 2.45
CA PRO A 26 -4.51 10.11 1.81
C PRO A 26 -5.13 11.24 0.98
N PRO A 27 -4.61 12.48 1.07
CA PRO A 27 -5.24 13.65 0.46
C PRO A 27 -5.48 13.52 -1.05
N SER A 28 -4.57 12.88 -1.79
CA SER A 28 -4.71 12.69 -3.24
C SER A 28 -5.79 11.67 -3.58
N VAL A 29 -5.90 10.57 -2.82
CA VAL A 29 -6.98 9.57 -2.97
C VAL A 29 -8.33 10.21 -2.66
N TYR A 30 -8.42 10.99 -1.58
CA TYR A 30 -9.62 11.75 -1.26
C TYR A 30 -10.01 12.71 -2.39
N ALA A 31 -9.05 13.44 -2.97
CA ALA A 31 -9.30 14.38 -4.06
C ALA A 31 -9.89 13.68 -5.29
N VAL A 32 -9.34 12.52 -5.68
CA VAL A 32 -9.85 11.73 -6.81
C VAL A 32 -11.31 11.31 -6.58
N ILE A 33 -11.63 10.83 -5.37
CA ILE A 33 -12.99 10.39 -5.02
C ILE A 33 -13.94 11.57 -4.99
N ARG A 34 -13.54 12.68 -4.37
CA ARG A 34 -14.31 13.93 -4.33
C ARG A 34 -14.64 14.43 -5.73
N ASP A 35 -13.63 14.53 -6.59
CA ASP A 35 -13.80 15.09 -7.93
C ASP A 35 -14.71 14.20 -8.80
N TRP A 36 -14.61 12.88 -8.62
CA TRP A 36 -15.54 11.95 -9.25
C TRP A 36 -16.97 12.14 -8.73
N ALA A 37 -17.18 12.18 -7.42
CA ALA A 37 -18.52 12.34 -6.82
C ALA A 37 -19.16 13.68 -7.17
N CYS A 38 -18.37 14.77 -7.18
CA CYS A 38 -18.82 16.09 -7.60
C CYS A 38 -19.33 16.07 -9.04
N LYS A 39 -18.62 15.40 -9.95
CA LYS A 39 -18.99 15.30 -11.35
C LYS A 39 -20.22 14.41 -11.56
N GLU A 40 -20.28 13.27 -10.88
CA GLU A 40 -21.33 12.27 -11.04
C GLU A 40 -22.68 12.79 -10.51
N TYR A 41 -22.66 13.43 -9.35
CA TYR A 41 -23.87 13.89 -8.66
C TYR A 41 -24.08 15.40 -8.72
N CYS A 42 -23.33 16.13 -9.54
CA CYS A 42 -23.41 17.59 -9.67
C CYS A 42 -23.28 18.32 -8.31
N ILE A 43 -22.39 17.83 -7.43
CA ILE A 43 -22.13 18.43 -6.12
C ILE A 43 -21.23 19.65 -6.31
N ASP A 44 -21.65 20.80 -5.74
CA ASP A 44 -20.79 21.96 -5.65
C ASP A 44 -19.64 21.72 -4.63
N PRO A 45 -18.37 21.73 -5.05
CA PRO A 45 -17.24 21.52 -4.14
C PRO A 45 -17.20 22.49 -2.95
N ALA A 46 -17.75 23.69 -3.10
CA ALA A 46 -17.82 24.69 -2.03
C ALA A 46 -18.83 24.31 -0.90
N LYS A 47 -19.74 23.39 -1.19
CA LYS A 47 -20.73 22.89 -0.22
C LYS A 47 -20.29 21.62 0.50
N ILE A 48 -19.13 21.07 0.16
CA ILE A 48 -18.62 19.85 0.80
C ILE A 48 -18.13 20.19 2.21
N VAL A 49 -18.59 19.36 3.16
CA VAL A 49 -18.17 19.43 4.56
C VAL A 49 -17.60 18.09 5.03
N ARG A 50 -16.66 18.15 5.99
CA ARG A 50 -15.95 16.97 6.51
C ARG A 50 -16.05 16.92 8.05
N PRO A 51 -17.17 16.46 8.60
CA PRO A 51 -17.41 16.46 10.06
C PRO A 51 -16.61 15.39 10.81
N PHE A 52 -15.97 14.41 10.11
CA PHE A 52 -15.13 13.38 10.70
C PHE A 52 -13.65 13.72 10.67
N TYR A 53 -13.30 14.94 10.27
CA TYR A 53 -11.92 15.41 10.40
C TYR A 53 -11.51 15.40 11.90
N PRO A 54 -10.20 15.26 12.25
CA PRO A 54 -9.75 15.01 13.62
C PRO A 54 -10.43 15.87 14.66
N GLY A 55 -11.07 15.22 15.64
CA GLY A 55 -11.78 15.89 16.74
C GLY A 55 -13.17 16.41 16.40
N GLY A 56 -13.68 16.15 15.18
CA GLY A 56 -15.03 16.55 14.77
C GLY A 56 -16.13 15.69 15.41
N ASN A 57 -17.27 16.31 15.68
CA ASN A 57 -18.48 15.63 16.15
C ASN A 57 -19.61 15.86 15.15
N TYR A 58 -19.96 14.83 14.37
CA TYR A 58 -20.95 14.91 13.31
C TYR A 58 -22.37 15.25 13.85
N GLU A 59 -22.69 14.89 15.09
CA GLU A 59 -24.02 15.16 15.68
C GLU A 59 -24.20 16.65 16.01
N ASN A 60 -23.09 17.34 16.32
CA ASN A 60 -23.06 18.77 16.69
C ASN A 60 -22.42 19.67 15.61
N PHE A 61 -22.12 19.12 14.44
CA PHE A 61 -21.56 19.89 13.34
C PHE A 61 -22.61 20.86 12.76
N ASP A 62 -22.20 22.07 12.43
CA ASP A 62 -23.07 23.08 11.82
C ASP A 62 -23.21 22.81 10.30
N TYR A 63 -24.29 22.15 9.92
CA TYR A 63 -24.63 21.87 8.52
C TYR A 63 -25.38 23.05 7.92
N LEU A 64 -24.63 23.95 7.29
CA LEU A 64 -25.21 25.06 6.56
C LEU A 64 -26.14 24.58 5.45
N GLU A 65 -27.05 25.43 5.00
CA GLU A 65 -27.99 25.11 3.92
C GLU A 65 -27.26 24.66 2.64
N GLY A 66 -27.67 23.51 2.12
CA GLY A 66 -27.05 22.89 0.96
C GLY A 66 -25.71 22.18 1.22
N ALA A 67 -25.29 22.02 2.47
CA ALA A 67 -24.09 21.25 2.81
C ALA A 67 -24.22 19.79 2.35
N VAL A 68 -23.12 19.24 1.83
CA VAL A 68 -23.00 17.84 1.44
C VAL A 68 -21.86 17.22 2.21
N VAL A 69 -22.11 16.13 2.91
CA VAL A 69 -21.07 15.41 3.64
C VAL A 69 -20.33 14.48 2.67
N LEU A 70 -19.04 14.75 2.41
CA LEU A 70 -18.17 13.85 1.66
C LEU A 70 -16.95 13.56 2.52
N ASP A 71 -16.97 12.42 3.23
CA ASP A 71 -15.94 12.13 4.22
C ASP A 71 -15.79 10.63 4.50
N ASN A 72 -14.73 10.30 5.24
CA ASN A 72 -14.46 8.95 5.72
C ASN A 72 -14.87 8.84 7.20
N PRO A 73 -16.04 8.27 7.49
CA PRO A 73 -16.54 8.12 8.86
C PRO A 73 -15.91 6.93 9.58
N PRO A 74 -15.98 6.87 10.93
CA PRO A 74 -15.70 5.67 11.67
C PRO A 74 -16.61 4.51 11.23
N PHE A 75 -16.01 3.43 10.72
CA PHE A 75 -16.76 2.31 10.14
C PHE A 75 -17.56 1.53 11.19
N SER A 76 -17.10 1.51 12.43
CA SER A 76 -17.80 0.84 13.54
C SER A 76 -19.23 1.38 13.78
N ILE A 77 -19.46 2.65 13.49
CA ILE A 77 -20.75 3.34 13.71
C ILE A 77 -21.38 3.85 12.40
N LEU A 78 -20.90 3.42 11.24
CA LEU A 78 -21.35 3.89 9.93
C LEU A 78 -22.87 3.84 9.76
N SER A 79 -23.53 2.74 10.18
CA SER A 79 -24.98 2.60 10.07
C SER A 79 -25.74 3.65 10.88
N LYS A 80 -25.24 4.01 12.08
CA LYS A 80 -25.82 5.10 12.91
C LYS A 80 -25.66 6.45 12.23
N ILE A 81 -24.47 6.70 11.64
CA ILE A 81 -24.15 7.93 10.92
C ILE A 81 -25.06 8.09 9.69
N CYS A 82 -25.20 7.05 8.88
CA CYS A 82 -26.10 7.06 7.71
C CYS A 82 -27.56 7.36 8.14
N GLY A 83 -28.05 6.71 9.21
CA GLY A 83 -29.38 6.98 9.76
C GLY A 83 -29.55 8.43 10.16
N PHE A 84 -28.57 9.00 10.86
CA PHE A 84 -28.60 10.42 11.29
C PHE A 84 -28.74 11.37 10.09
N TYR A 85 -27.99 11.17 9.00
CA TYR A 85 -28.09 12.01 7.80
C TYR A 85 -29.38 11.81 7.04
N LEU A 86 -29.81 10.54 6.86
CA LEU A 86 -31.07 10.22 6.18
C LEU A 86 -32.29 10.81 6.88
N ASP A 87 -32.33 10.77 8.22
CA ASP A 87 -33.45 11.29 9.02
C ASP A 87 -33.53 12.82 9.02
N ARG A 88 -32.39 13.48 8.73
CA ARG A 88 -32.30 14.96 8.65
C ARG A 88 -32.30 15.50 7.22
N GLY A 89 -32.34 14.62 6.23
CA GLY A 89 -32.27 15.02 4.81
C GLY A 89 -30.94 15.69 4.44
N ILE A 90 -29.86 15.39 5.16
CA ILE A 90 -28.51 15.90 4.86
C ILE A 90 -27.90 15.01 3.78
N PRO A 91 -27.59 15.55 2.60
CA PRO A 91 -26.95 14.76 1.54
C PRO A 91 -25.56 14.30 1.93
N PHE A 92 -25.20 13.06 1.53
CA PHE A 92 -23.90 12.52 1.83
C PHE A 92 -23.35 11.59 0.76
N PHE A 93 -22.02 11.49 0.72
CA PHE A 93 -21.23 10.47 0.04
C PHE A 93 -20.13 10.04 1.00
N LEU A 94 -20.23 8.83 1.56
CA LEU A 94 -19.35 8.35 2.62
C LEU A 94 -18.58 7.12 2.19
N PHE A 95 -17.35 7.03 2.68
CA PHE A 95 -16.55 5.82 2.58
C PHE A 95 -17.18 4.70 3.44
N ALA A 96 -17.09 3.48 2.95
CA ALA A 96 -17.66 2.31 3.59
C ALA A 96 -16.80 1.06 3.32
N PRO A 97 -16.72 0.09 4.26
CA PRO A 97 -16.03 -1.15 3.99
C PRO A 97 -16.86 -2.02 3.01
N SER A 98 -16.21 -2.49 1.92
CA SER A 98 -16.89 -3.24 0.85
C SER A 98 -17.59 -4.51 1.33
N LEU A 99 -16.92 -5.28 2.22
CA LEU A 99 -17.43 -6.59 2.66
C LEU A 99 -18.70 -6.50 3.52
N THR A 100 -18.94 -5.36 4.15
CA THR A 100 -20.10 -5.14 5.03
C THR A 100 -21.08 -4.10 4.46
N ALA A 101 -21.00 -3.81 3.16
CA ALA A 101 -21.80 -2.76 2.50
C ALA A 101 -23.29 -2.88 2.82
N PHE A 102 -23.87 -4.08 2.83
CA PHE A 102 -25.30 -4.30 3.07
C PHE A 102 -25.66 -4.61 4.53
N SER A 103 -24.74 -4.42 5.47
CA SER A 103 -25.01 -4.68 6.90
C SER A 103 -25.81 -3.57 7.60
N GLY A 104 -26.15 -2.50 6.90
CA GLY A 104 -26.84 -1.31 7.42
C GLY A 104 -28.29 -1.50 7.89
N ARG A 105 -28.81 -2.74 7.88
CA ARG A 105 -30.16 -3.11 8.33
C ARG A 105 -31.25 -2.22 7.68
N ALA A 106 -32.03 -1.49 8.50
CA ALA A 106 -33.12 -0.64 8.03
C ALA A 106 -32.66 0.49 7.07
N ASN A 107 -31.41 0.92 7.15
CA ASN A 107 -30.88 1.98 6.31
C ASN A 107 -30.42 1.48 4.92
N THR A 108 -30.21 0.17 4.74
CA THR A 108 -29.73 -0.41 3.48
C THR A 108 -30.63 -0.03 2.29
N MET A 109 -31.95 -0.05 2.46
CA MET A 109 -32.91 0.28 1.39
C MET A 109 -33.14 1.80 1.24
N ARG A 110 -32.53 2.64 2.07
CA ARG A 110 -32.72 4.10 2.07
C ARG A 110 -31.60 4.86 1.39
N MET A 111 -30.55 4.17 0.96
CA MET A 111 -29.35 4.76 0.37
C MET A 111 -28.82 3.87 -0.75
N ASN A 112 -27.98 4.44 -1.61
CA ASN A 112 -27.30 3.73 -2.67
C ASN A 112 -25.90 3.27 -2.22
N HIS A 113 -25.59 2.01 -2.48
CA HIS A 113 -24.28 1.39 -2.20
C HIS A 113 -23.47 1.30 -3.50
N ILE A 114 -22.38 2.06 -3.58
CA ILE A 114 -21.49 2.06 -4.74
C ILE A 114 -20.36 1.09 -4.44
N ILE A 115 -20.45 -0.10 -5.04
CA ILE A 115 -19.51 -1.18 -4.80
C ILE A 115 -18.29 -1.04 -5.72
N CYS A 116 -17.15 -0.86 -5.10
CA CYS A 116 -15.84 -0.74 -5.74
C CYS A 116 -14.88 -1.80 -5.18
N ASP A 117 -13.87 -2.17 -5.97
CA ASP A 117 -12.75 -3.02 -5.55
C ASP A 117 -11.49 -2.15 -5.38
N CYS A 118 -11.50 -1.34 -4.32
CA CYS A 118 -10.42 -0.39 -4.02
C CYS A 118 -9.77 -0.75 -2.68
N ASP A 119 -8.50 -1.16 -2.72
CA ASP A 119 -7.69 -1.37 -1.51
C ASP A 119 -6.97 -0.07 -1.16
N ILE A 120 -7.56 0.74 -0.27
CA ILE A 120 -6.99 2.01 0.19
C ILE A 120 -6.10 1.77 1.40
N GLU A 121 -4.83 2.17 1.29
CA GLU A 121 -3.91 2.25 2.44
C GLU A 121 -4.10 3.61 3.12
N TYR A 122 -4.65 3.59 4.33
CA TYR A 122 -4.87 4.77 5.15
C TYR A 122 -3.58 5.24 5.84
N GLU A 123 -3.55 6.47 6.34
CA GLU A 123 -2.34 7.06 6.95
C GLU A 123 -1.82 6.30 8.17
N ASN A 124 -2.68 5.53 8.85
CA ASN A 124 -2.27 4.62 9.94
C ASN A 124 -1.65 3.30 9.45
N GLY A 125 -1.51 3.10 8.13
CA GLY A 125 -0.98 1.89 7.51
C GLY A 125 -2.01 0.75 7.35
N ALA A 126 -3.27 0.93 7.77
CA ALA A 126 -4.30 -0.07 7.55
C ALA A 126 -4.73 -0.07 6.08
N ILE A 127 -4.78 -1.26 5.47
CA ILE A 127 -5.32 -1.45 4.12
C ILE A 127 -6.75 -1.96 4.27
N VAL A 128 -7.71 -1.18 3.76
CA VAL A 128 -9.13 -1.56 3.82
C VAL A 128 -9.72 -1.58 2.41
N ARG A 129 -10.40 -2.67 2.09
CA ARG A 129 -11.19 -2.75 0.87
C ARG A 129 -12.41 -1.84 1.00
N THR A 130 -12.38 -0.75 0.24
CA THR A 130 -13.28 0.39 0.38
C THR A 130 -14.26 0.47 -0.77
N SER A 131 -15.50 0.71 -0.43
CA SER A 131 -16.63 1.09 -1.29
C SER A 131 -17.25 2.37 -0.75
N PHE A 132 -18.44 2.76 -1.23
CA PHE A 132 -19.06 3.99 -0.80
C PHE A 132 -20.55 3.79 -0.58
N VAL A 133 -21.13 4.66 0.27
CA VAL A 133 -22.59 4.77 0.45
C VAL A 133 -23.01 6.22 0.26
N THR A 134 -24.16 6.43 -0.35
CA THR A 134 -24.63 7.79 -0.66
C THR A 134 -26.14 7.92 -0.59
N SER A 135 -26.60 9.12 -0.26
CA SER A 135 -28.02 9.50 -0.37
C SER A 135 -28.45 9.82 -1.81
N TYR A 136 -27.50 9.90 -2.74
CA TYR A 136 -27.78 10.12 -4.15
C TYR A 136 -28.11 8.80 -4.87
N GLY A 137 -28.77 8.89 -6.03
CA GLY A 137 -29.08 7.74 -6.87
C GLY A 137 -30.58 7.38 -6.93
N GLY A 138 -31.44 8.14 -6.25
CA GLY A 138 -32.91 7.96 -6.33
C GLY A 138 -33.34 6.60 -5.79
N ASP A 139 -33.88 5.74 -6.65
CA ASP A 139 -34.36 4.39 -6.33
C ASP A 139 -33.29 3.29 -6.45
N ILE A 140 -32.04 3.65 -6.78
CA ILE A 140 -30.93 2.70 -6.84
C ILE A 140 -30.47 2.34 -5.42
N VAL A 141 -30.50 1.04 -5.09
CA VAL A 141 -30.00 0.53 -3.80
C VAL A 141 -28.55 0.11 -3.87
N ALA A 142 -28.10 -0.42 -5.01
CA ALA A 142 -26.71 -0.83 -5.19
C ALA A 142 -26.31 -0.73 -6.66
N GLN A 143 -25.06 -0.32 -6.88
CA GLN A 143 -24.44 -0.29 -8.19
C GLN A 143 -22.96 -0.61 -8.10
N THR A 144 -22.36 -1.07 -9.20
CA THR A 144 -20.91 -1.17 -9.34
C THR A 144 -20.40 0.03 -10.13
N GLU A 145 -19.21 0.55 -9.75
CA GLU A 145 -18.63 1.70 -10.44
C GLU A 145 -17.17 1.41 -10.82
N SER A 146 -17.00 0.83 -12.00
CA SER A 146 -15.68 0.40 -12.51
C SER A 146 -14.74 1.57 -12.82
N ARG A 147 -15.29 2.71 -13.23
CA ARG A 147 -14.51 3.91 -13.52
C ARG A 147 -13.92 4.51 -12.24
N LEU A 148 -14.71 4.60 -11.17
CA LEU A 148 -14.22 5.06 -9.87
C LEU A 148 -13.20 4.07 -9.32
N THR A 149 -13.46 2.77 -9.39
CA THR A 149 -12.52 1.70 -9.02
C THR A 149 -11.16 1.91 -9.70
N LYS A 150 -11.16 2.14 -11.02
CA LYS A 150 -9.92 2.37 -11.75
C LYS A 150 -9.18 3.63 -11.30
N LEU A 151 -9.89 4.76 -11.17
CA LEU A 151 -9.30 6.04 -10.77
C LEU A 151 -8.63 5.94 -9.39
N VAL A 152 -9.31 5.32 -8.42
CA VAL A 152 -8.78 5.15 -7.06
C VAL A 152 -7.56 4.22 -7.06
N ASN A 153 -7.64 3.08 -7.76
CA ASN A 153 -6.53 2.13 -7.82
C ASN A 153 -5.30 2.70 -8.54
N ASP A 154 -5.48 3.48 -9.61
CA ASP A 154 -4.39 4.17 -10.29
C ASP A 154 -3.68 5.15 -9.33
N GLU A 155 -4.43 5.93 -8.53
CA GLU A 155 -3.86 6.86 -7.55
C GLU A 155 -3.16 6.14 -6.38
N VAL A 156 -3.75 5.07 -5.85
CA VAL A 156 -3.14 4.23 -4.81
C VAL A 156 -1.81 3.65 -5.29
N GLU A 157 -1.76 3.18 -6.54
CA GLU A 157 -0.52 2.65 -7.12
C GLU A 157 0.54 3.75 -7.31
N LEU A 158 0.16 4.97 -7.69
CA LEU A 158 1.08 6.12 -7.75
C LEU A 158 1.68 6.42 -6.37
N LEU A 159 0.85 6.45 -5.32
CA LEU A 159 1.32 6.64 -3.95
C LEU A 159 2.25 5.52 -3.49
N ARG A 160 1.93 4.26 -3.84
CA ARG A 160 2.77 3.09 -3.53
C ARG A 160 4.14 3.22 -4.20
N ARG A 161 4.18 3.61 -5.48
CA ARG A 161 5.43 3.84 -6.22
C ARG A 161 6.24 4.98 -5.61
N ALA A 162 5.58 6.08 -5.21
CA ALA A 162 6.23 7.21 -4.56
C ALA A 162 6.81 6.83 -3.18
N LYS A 163 6.09 6.01 -2.40
CA LYS A 163 6.57 5.45 -1.12
C LYS A 163 7.71 4.45 -1.31
N THR A 164 7.78 3.79 -2.47
CA THR A 164 8.90 2.93 -2.83
C THR A 164 10.09 3.82 -3.20
N VAL A 165 10.56 4.60 -2.23
CA VAL A 165 11.93 5.12 -2.25
C VAL A 165 12.77 3.88 -2.54
N GLN A 166 13.47 3.86 -3.66
CA GLN A 166 14.47 2.82 -3.92
C GLN A 166 15.46 2.92 -2.78
N LEU A 167 15.23 2.11 -1.74
CA LEU A 167 16.26 1.87 -0.74
C LEU A 167 17.50 1.52 -1.54
N PRO A 168 18.65 2.17 -1.31
CA PRO A 168 19.87 1.85 -2.03
C PRO A 168 20.04 0.34 -1.91
N LYS A 169 20.04 -0.36 -3.05
CA LYS A 169 20.20 -1.82 -3.08
C LYS A 169 21.57 -2.08 -2.46
N TYR A 170 21.58 -2.62 -1.25
CA TYR A 170 22.83 -3.07 -0.63
C TYR A 170 23.32 -4.25 -1.45
N THR A 171 24.46 -4.08 -2.09
CA THR A 171 25.18 -5.17 -2.73
C THR A 171 26.16 -5.71 -1.72
N TYR A 172 25.94 -6.93 -1.27
CA TYR A 172 26.92 -7.61 -0.42
C TYR A 172 28.04 -8.21 -1.27
N PRO A 173 29.25 -8.29 -0.73
CA PRO A 173 30.34 -9.04 -1.38
C PRO A 173 29.92 -10.47 -1.70
N ASP A 174 30.54 -11.07 -2.69
CA ASP A 174 30.27 -12.45 -3.10
C ASP A 174 30.47 -13.49 -1.99
N HIS A 175 31.20 -13.15 -0.96
CA HIS A 175 31.40 -13.96 0.24
C HIS A 175 30.22 -13.96 1.20
N ILE A 176 29.19 -13.13 0.98
CA ILE A 176 28.03 -13.05 1.86
C ILE A 176 26.82 -13.75 1.24
N VAL A 177 26.31 -14.75 1.96
CA VAL A 177 25.06 -15.44 1.64
C VAL A 177 24.02 -15.13 2.69
N THR A 178 22.84 -14.67 2.28
CA THR A 178 21.68 -14.43 3.13
C THR A 178 20.56 -15.41 2.82
N ALA A 179 19.64 -15.61 3.77
CA ALA A 179 18.46 -16.44 3.54
C ALA A 179 17.63 -15.92 2.34
N ALA A 180 17.51 -14.60 2.17
CA ALA A 180 16.81 -13.99 1.03
C ALA A 180 17.48 -14.33 -0.32
N LEU A 181 18.80 -14.40 -0.36
CA LEU A 181 19.53 -14.85 -1.56
C LEU A 181 19.22 -16.32 -1.87
N LEU A 182 19.29 -17.19 -0.87
CA LEU A 182 19.00 -18.63 -1.06
C LEU A 182 17.55 -18.89 -1.45
N GLN A 183 16.60 -18.14 -0.91
CA GLN A 183 15.20 -18.19 -1.35
C GLN A 183 15.06 -17.82 -2.83
N ARG A 184 15.80 -16.81 -3.29
CA ARG A 184 15.83 -16.44 -4.71
C ARG A 184 16.43 -17.56 -5.55
N TYR A 185 17.53 -18.18 -5.11
CA TYR A 185 18.11 -19.34 -5.79
C TYR A 185 17.11 -20.49 -5.93
N SER A 186 16.48 -20.89 -4.85
CA SER A 186 15.43 -21.92 -4.86
C SER A 186 14.30 -21.60 -5.83
N ARG A 187 13.86 -20.35 -5.88
CA ARG A 187 12.78 -19.91 -6.79
C ARG A 187 13.16 -20.05 -8.27
N TYR A 188 14.43 -19.84 -8.60
CA TYR A 188 14.93 -19.89 -9.97
C TYR A 188 15.61 -21.21 -10.32
N GLY A 189 15.45 -22.25 -9.49
CA GLY A 189 15.96 -23.58 -9.75
C GLY A 189 17.49 -23.68 -9.64
N VAL A 190 18.11 -22.81 -8.86
CA VAL A 190 19.56 -22.86 -8.57
C VAL A 190 19.78 -23.71 -7.33
N ASP A 191 20.37 -24.88 -7.50
CA ASP A 191 20.80 -25.72 -6.38
C ASP A 191 22.19 -25.27 -5.89
N PHE A 192 22.25 -24.85 -4.63
CA PHE A 192 23.48 -24.42 -3.98
C PHE A 192 23.56 -24.92 -2.54
N LYS A 193 24.72 -25.43 -2.13
CA LYS A 193 24.97 -25.97 -0.79
C LYS A 193 26.17 -25.27 -0.16
N VAL A 194 26.06 -24.92 1.13
CA VAL A 194 27.15 -24.37 1.93
C VAL A 194 27.55 -25.38 3.00
N HIS A 195 28.82 -25.75 3.05
CA HIS A 195 29.33 -26.68 4.06
C HIS A 195 29.82 -25.92 5.29
N LYS A 196 29.67 -26.52 6.48
CA LYS A 196 30.06 -25.93 7.76
C LYS A 196 31.52 -25.49 7.83
N LYS A 197 32.41 -26.20 7.15
CA LYS A 197 33.87 -25.91 7.10
C LYS A 197 34.19 -24.68 6.24
N ASP A 198 33.28 -24.29 5.35
CA ASP A 198 33.50 -23.25 4.34
C ASP A 198 32.75 -21.94 4.66
N CYS A 199 32.13 -21.83 5.85
CA CYS A 199 31.41 -20.64 6.24
C CYS A 199 31.40 -20.39 7.74
N THR A 200 31.13 -19.14 8.11
CA THR A 200 30.84 -18.74 9.50
C THR A 200 29.64 -17.80 9.54
N PRO A 201 28.81 -17.83 10.60
CA PRO A 201 27.71 -16.86 10.76
C PRO A 201 28.24 -15.43 10.86
N ILE A 202 27.54 -14.49 10.22
CA ILE A 202 27.81 -13.06 10.27
C ILE A 202 26.52 -12.27 10.40
N TYR A 203 26.50 -11.23 11.24
CA TYR A 203 25.32 -10.41 11.49
C TYR A 203 25.47 -8.99 10.97
N ALA A 204 26.69 -8.51 10.77
CA ALA A 204 26.99 -7.23 10.16
C ALA A 204 28.42 -7.24 9.61
N LEU A 205 28.66 -6.59 8.48
CA LEU A 205 30.02 -6.22 8.04
C LEU A 205 30.53 -5.05 8.88
N ASP A 206 31.83 -4.91 9.05
CA ASP A 206 32.41 -3.81 9.81
C ASP A 206 32.03 -2.43 9.26
N ALA A 207 31.94 -2.32 7.92
CA ALA A 207 31.44 -1.13 7.26
C ALA A 207 29.97 -0.81 7.59
N GLN A 208 29.14 -1.81 7.89
CA GLN A 208 27.75 -1.60 8.31
C GLN A 208 27.67 -1.18 9.78
N ARG A 209 28.52 -1.73 10.64
CA ARG A 209 28.54 -1.40 12.09
C ARG A 209 28.79 0.08 12.33
N SER A 210 29.70 0.68 11.56
CA SER A 210 29.99 2.12 11.65
C SER A 210 28.80 3.03 11.36
N THR A 211 27.78 2.51 10.63
CA THR A 211 26.55 3.22 10.27
C THR A 211 25.32 2.76 11.03
N GLY A 212 25.50 1.93 12.09
CA GLY A 212 24.41 1.36 12.88
C GLY A 212 23.52 0.36 12.10
N LYS A 213 24.03 -0.20 11.00
CA LYS A 213 23.31 -1.15 10.15
C LYS A 213 23.77 -2.59 10.40
N SER A 214 22.91 -3.55 10.04
CA SER A 214 23.18 -4.98 10.15
C SER A 214 22.60 -5.75 8.96
N ILE A 215 22.99 -7.02 8.83
CA ILE A 215 22.39 -7.92 7.85
C ILE A 215 21.05 -8.40 8.42
N PHE A 216 19.95 -8.07 7.76
CA PHE A 216 18.61 -8.48 8.20
C PHE A 216 18.50 -10.03 8.18
N GLY A 217 18.18 -10.60 9.35
CA GLY A 217 18.11 -12.06 9.53
C GLY A 217 19.48 -12.75 9.59
N GLY A 218 20.59 -12.00 9.57
CA GLY A 218 21.95 -12.56 9.54
C GLY A 218 22.35 -13.12 8.18
N GLY A 219 23.59 -13.60 8.10
CA GLY A 219 24.15 -14.22 6.89
C GLY A 219 25.23 -15.23 7.21
N LEU A 220 25.81 -15.81 6.17
CA LEU A 220 26.99 -16.65 6.21
C LEU A 220 28.13 -15.95 5.46
N LEU A 221 29.27 -15.80 6.08
CA LEU A 221 30.50 -15.39 5.42
C LEU A 221 31.19 -16.64 4.89
N LEU A 222 31.41 -16.69 3.58
CA LEU A 222 31.98 -17.82 2.87
C LEU A 222 33.48 -17.73 2.73
N SER A 223 34.16 -18.89 2.61
CA SER A 223 35.52 -19.00 2.08
C SER A 223 35.55 -18.60 0.59
N ASP A 224 36.74 -18.29 0.07
CA ASP A 224 36.95 -17.95 -1.35
C ASP A 224 36.46 -19.08 -2.28
N CYS A 225 36.68 -20.34 -1.88
CA CYS A 225 36.22 -21.52 -2.65
C CYS A 225 34.69 -21.55 -2.73
N ALA A 226 33.98 -21.43 -1.61
CA ALA A 226 32.53 -21.45 -1.58
C ALA A 226 31.90 -20.21 -2.27
N ALA A 227 32.55 -19.04 -2.20
CA ALA A 227 32.14 -17.86 -2.94
C ALA A 227 32.27 -18.04 -4.46
N ALA A 228 33.35 -18.67 -4.90
CA ALA A 228 33.55 -19.00 -6.31
C ALA A 228 32.51 -20.03 -6.82
N GLU A 229 32.20 -21.06 -6.01
CA GLU A 229 31.14 -22.03 -6.32
C GLU A 229 29.75 -21.35 -6.43
N ARG A 230 29.45 -20.42 -5.52
CA ARG A 230 28.24 -19.60 -5.57
C ARG A 230 28.14 -18.83 -6.89
N ALA A 231 29.20 -18.11 -7.24
CA ALA A 231 29.25 -17.31 -8.47
C ALA A 231 29.15 -18.20 -9.74
N ALA A 232 29.68 -19.43 -9.69
CA ALA A 232 29.55 -20.40 -10.76
C ALA A 232 28.09 -20.90 -10.91
N ALA A 233 27.43 -21.19 -9.78
CA ALA A 233 26.03 -21.61 -9.78
C ALA A 233 25.09 -20.50 -10.32
N GLU A 234 25.30 -19.24 -9.94
CA GLU A 234 24.57 -18.09 -10.49
C GLU A 234 24.77 -17.96 -12.02
N ARG A 235 26.01 -18.09 -12.49
CA ARG A 235 26.31 -18.01 -13.92
C ARG A 235 25.72 -19.15 -14.72
N ALA A 236 25.69 -20.37 -14.18
CA ALA A 236 25.11 -21.52 -14.83
C ALA A 236 23.59 -21.42 -14.99
N ALA A 237 22.92 -20.78 -14.03
CA ALA A 237 21.47 -20.57 -14.06
C ALA A 237 21.06 -19.34 -14.88
N ALA A 238 21.98 -18.46 -15.24
CA ALA A 238 21.70 -17.27 -16.04
C ALA A 238 21.40 -17.67 -17.50
N THR A 239 20.17 -17.46 -17.95
CA THR A 239 19.83 -17.56 -19.38
C THR A 239 20.56 -16.45 -20.13
N LYS A 240 21.54 -16.79 -20.94
CA LYS A 240 22.21 -15.85 -21.84
C LYS A 240 21.43 -15.73 -23.14
N TRP A 241 20.84 -14.56 -23.35
CA TRP A 241 20.28 -14.23 -24.65
C TRP A 241 21.38 -13.72 -25.56
N GLU A 242 21.48 -14.30 -26.76
CA GLU A 242 22.41 -13.85 -27.78
C GLU A 242 21.70 -12.93 -28.78
N LEU A 243 22.41 -11.91 -29.21
CA LEU A 243 21.90 -11.04 -30.27
C LEU A 243 21.74 -11.84 -31.56
N SER A 244 20.57 -11.73 -32.18
CA SER A 244 20.31 -12.22 -33.51
C SER A 244 21.20 -11.53 -34.56
N ALA A 245 21.31 -12.12 -35.74
CA ALA A 245 22.05 -11.49 -36.85
C ALA A 245 21.53 -10.06 -37.16
N ARG A 246 20.22 -9.85 -37.07
CA ARG A 246 19.60 -8.54 -37.27
C ARG A 246 20.03 -7.53 -36.20
N GLU A 247 20.02 -7.95 -34.93
CA GLU A 247 20.39 -7.06 -33.83
C GLU A 247 21.87 -6.73 -33.84
N ARG A 248 22.73 -7.68 -34.24
CA ARG A 248 24.17 -7.44 -34.47
C ARG A 248 24.40 -6.41 -35.57
N ALA A 249 23.68 -6.52 -36.68
CA ALA A 249 23.78 -5.53 -37.77
C ALA A 249 23.33 -4.12 -37.31
N ILE A 250 22.33 -4.02 -36.42
CA ILE A 250 21.94 -2.73 -35.83
C ILE A 250 23.06 -2.16 -34.96
N VAL A 251 23.70 -2.99 -34.12
CA VAL A 251 24.83 -2.55 -33.29
C VAL A 251 26.01 -2.08 -34.15
N GLU A 252 26.34 -2.84 -35.20
CA GLU A 252 27.40 -2.44 -36.14
C GLU A 252 27.08 -1.09 -36.83
N TYR A 253 25.83 -0.89 -37.23
CA TYR A 253 25.37 0.38 -37.80
C TYR A 253 25.52 1.53 -36.79
N LEU A 254 25.11 1.36 -35.56
CA LEU A 254 25.24 2.36 -34.49
C LEU A 254 26.70 2.69 -34.20
N ASN A 255 27.58 1.70 -34.13
CA ASN A 255 29.00 1.88 -33.88
C ASN A 255 29.72 2.63 -35.06
N SER A 256 29.22 2.46 -36.28
CA SER A 256 29.79 3.15 -37.45
C SER A 256 29.32 4.60 -37.63
N HIS A 257 28.34 5.04 -36.82
CA HIS A 257 27.73 6.36 -36.86
C HIS A 257 27.90 7.16 -35.55
N GLU A 258 28.79 6.75 -34.64
CA GLU A 258 29.27 7.62 -33.57
C GLU A 258 30.11 8.74 -34.16
N ILE A 259 29.55 9.96 -34.09
CA ILE A 259 30.19 11.22 -34.47
C ILE A 259 31.03 11.73 -33.31
#